data_ca3e28253f4d300a5bc9ada8160031ee
#
_entry.id   ca3e28253f4d300a5bc9ada8160031ee
#
_cell.length_a   1.000
_cell.length_b   1.000
_cell.length_c   1.000
_cell.angle_alpha   90.00
_cell.angle_beta   90.00
_cell.angle_gamma   90.00
#
_symmetry.space_group_name_H-M   'P 1'
#
loop_
_entity.id
_entity.type
_entity.pdbx_description
1 polymer ?
#
loop_
_entity_poly.entity_id
_entity_poly.type
_entity_poly.pdbx_seq_one_letter_code
_entity_poly.pdbx_strand_id
1 'polypeptide(L)'
;MHLVASGFPILPALITAITIALWAFSRLPEYLTALLFFSAAMIFVAAPREVVFSGFSSAAFWLVLSGHVLGLALKYTGLADRMAGALSRRLSGSYPKVVAGVVALTYLLAFVMPSNMGRIALLMPIVLAYADQIGLVAGRRGRIGLALAVGFGTFQLSTSILPANVPNLVMAGSIESSYGLQLGYLPYLWLHAPVLGILKGAVLVACIAWLFRDTPEAAPPAPAAQPLSAAEKRLAVLLGLTLLGWVTDGWHGVSPAWIGLASACVCLLPKVGFVSGEQFGKEVNFRTAIYVAGILGLAAMVADSGLGGIIGRALLDWLPLSPEAPMQSFFSLVGLSAALNFVVTANGVPALYTPLAETLAQASGFSLMTVLMAQVAGYATVIMPYQASPIVVAMGMGQVPARSGLALSLLTALVSFVALVPLDYLWFRLLGMLGS
;
A
#
# COMPACT_ATOMS: atom_id res chain seq x y z
N MET A 1 -29.94 15.86 25.71
CA MET A 1 -31.26 15.28 25.38
C MET A 1 -31.28 15.08 23.87
N HIS A 2 -30.64 14.02 23.38
CA HIS A 2 -30.59 13.70 21.95
C HIS A 2 -31.68 12.68 21.65
N LEU A 3 -32.65 13.12 20.84
CA LEU A 3 -33.60 12.24 20.18
C LEU A 3 -32.84 11.34 19.21
N VAL A 4 -32.57 10.09 19.61
CA VAL A 4 -32.20 9.02 18.70
C VAL A 4 -33.48 8.69 17.93
N ALA A 5 -33.68 9.40 16.81
CA ALA A 5 -34.62 8.98 15.80
C ALA A 5 -34.01 7.74 15.14
N SER A 6 -34.66 6.59 15.27
CA SER A 6 -34.38 5.31 14.64
C SER A 6 -34.64 5.39 13.13
N GLY A 7 -33.92 6.24 12.42
CA GLY A 7 -34.02 6.43 10.99
C GLY A 7 -32.67 6.15 10.30
N PHE A 8 -32.72 5.69 9.06
CA PHE A 8 -31.55 5.53 8.18
C PHE A 8 -30.75 6.85 8.16
N PRO A 9 -29.40 6.84 8.34
CA PRO A 9 -28.57 8.04 8.38
C PRO A 9 -28.38 8.63 6.98
N ILE A 10 -29.44 9.31 6.49
CA ILE A 10 -29.53 9.76 5.08
C ILE A 10 -28.38 10.70 4.72
N LEU A 11 -28.07 11.66 5.58
CA LEU A 11 -27.06 12.67 5.29
C LEU A 11 -25.62 12.11 5.28
N PRO A 12 -25.17 11.35 6.29
CA PRO A 12 -23.91 10.61 6.20
C PRO A 12 -23.85 9.67 5.00
N ALA A 13 -24.95 8.96 4.67
CA ALA A 13 -25.01 8.05 3.54
C ALA A 13 -24.85 8.78 2.20
N LEU A 14 -25.53 9.93 2.04
CA LEU A 14 -25.44 10.72 0.80
C LEU A 14 -24.04 11.32 0.61
N ILE A 15 -23.45 11.92 1.65
CA ILE A 15 -22.08 12.47 1.61
C ILE A 15 -21.09 11.35 1.32
N THR A 16 -21.22 10.20 1.97
CA THR A 16 -20.38 9.03 1.72
C THR A 16 -20.49 8.57 0.27
N ALA A 17 -21.69 8.38 -0.24
CA ALA A 17 -21.91 7.93 -1.63
C ALA A 17 -21.33 8.90 -2.65
N ILE A 18 -21.54 10.21 -2.48
CA ILE A 18 -20.99 11.24 -3.38
C ILE A 18 -19.46 11.24 -3.30
N THR A 19 -18.88 11.19 -2.11
CA THR A 19 -17.42 11.20 -1.92
C THR A 19 -16.77 9.98 -2.57
N ILE A 20 -17.34 8.79 -2.35
CA ILE A 20 -16.88 7.55 -2.99
C ILE A 20 -17.01 7.62 -4.51
N ALA A 21 -18.14 8.12 -5.03
CA ALA A 21 -18.34 8.29 -6.47
C ALA A 21 -17.30 9.23 -7.07
N LEU A 22 -16.98 10.36 -6.42
CA LEU A 22 -15.95 11.29 -6.89
C LEU A 22 -14.56 10.64 -6.92
N TRP A 23 -14.21 9.81 -5.94
CA TRP A 23 -12.96 9.04 -5.97
C TRP A 23 -12.98 7.94 -7.03
N ALA A 24 -14.08 7.18 -7.14
CA ALA A 24 -14.21 6.09 -8.11
C ALA A 24 -14.09 6.56 -9.55
N PHE A 25 -14.75 7.66 -9.91
CA PHE A 25 -14.69 8.21 -11.27
C PHE A 25 -13.41 9.01 -11.54
N SER A 26 -12.57 9.28 -10.54
CA SER A 26 -11.29 9.99 -10.65
C SER A 26 -11.37 11.32 -11.44
N ARG A 27 -12.53 11.99 -11.43
CA ARG A 27 -12.73 13.27 -12.13
C ARG A 27 -12.09 14.45 -11.41
N LEU A 28 -11.87 14.31 -10.10
CA LEU A 28 -11.20 15.29 -9.26
C LEU A 28 -9.95 14.67 -8.64
N PRO A 29 -8.92 15.49 -8.34
CA PRO A 29 -7.80 15.02 -7.55
C PRO A 29 -8.25 14.49 -6.19
N GLU A 30 -7.65 13.39 -5.71
CA GLU A 30 -8.04 12.69 -4.48
C GLU A 30 -8.09 13.62 -3.26
N TYR A 31 -7.09 14.50 -3.12
CA TYR A 31 -7.04 15.46 -2.01
C TYR A 31 -8.15 16.52 -2.07
N LEU A 32 -8.59 16.92 -3.28
CA LEU A 32 -9.68 17.89 -3.45
C LEU A 32 -11.01 17.27 -3.03
N THR A 33 -11.24 16.00 -3.40
CA THR A 33 -12.42 15.25 -2.94
C THR A 33 -12.43 15.12 -1.42
N ALA A 34 -11.27 14.90 -0.77
CA ALA A 34 -11.16 14.91 0.69
C ALA A 34 -11.53 16.27 1.30
N LEU A 35 -11.07 17.38 0.72
CA LEU A 35 -11.44 18.74 1.16
C LEU A 35 -12.93 19.02 0.98
N LEU A 36 -13.52 18.58 -0.12
CA LEU A 36 -14.98 18.67 -0.35
C LEU A 36 -15.76 17.84 0.66
N PHE A 37 -15.29 16.63 0.99
CA PHE A 37 -15.86 15.81 2.06
C PHE A 37 -15.84 16.55 3.39
N PHE A 38 -14.70 17.08 3.83
CA PHE A 38 -14.61 17.85 5.08
C PHE A 38 -15.56 19.02 5.08
N SER A 39 -15.60 19.79 4.00
CA SER A 39 -16.49 20.94 3.87
C SER A 39 -17.96 20.55 3.94
N ALA A 40 -18.37 19.53 3.18
CA ALA A 40 -19.75 19.08 3.16
C ALA A 40 -20.18 18.50 4.52
N ALA A 41 -19.35 17.64 5.14
CA ALA A 41 -19.64 17.04 6.43
C ALA A 41 -19.82 18.10 7.53
N MET A 42 -19.03 19.16 7.51
CA MET A 42 -19.13 20.25 8.50
C MET A 42 -20.27 21.22 8.21
N ILE A 43 -20.49 21.63 6.95
CA ILE A 43 -21.56 22.57 6.58
C ILE A 43 -22.93 21.95 6.89
N PHE A 44 -23.12 20.69 6.57
CA PHE A 44 -24.36 19.98 6.79
C PHE A 44 -24.46 19.26 8.15
N VAL A 45 -23.44 19.38 9.01
CA VAL A 45 -23.40 18.79 10.35
C VAL A 45 -23.69 17.26 10.31
N ALA A 46 -23.04 16.58 9.36
CA ALA A 46 -23.29 15.14 9.14
C ALA A 46 -22.71 14.24 10.25
N ALA A 47 -21.67 14.70 10.94
CA ALA A 47 -21.06 14.04 12.10
C ALA A 47 -20.33 15.10 12.98
N PRO A 48 -19.97 14.76 14.24
CA PRO A 48 -19.14 15.61 15.09
C PRO A 48 -17.80 15.94 14.42
N ARG A 49 -17.27 17.14 14.65
CA ARG A 49 -15.98 17.58 14.06
C ARG A 49 -14.82 16.64 14.42
N GLU A 50 -14.85 16.10 15.65
CA GLU A 50 -13.84 15.16 16.16
C GLU A 50 -13.82 13.86 15.32
N VAL A 51 -14.97 13.44 14.83
CA VAL A 51 -15.13 12.29 13.92
C VAL A 51 -14.67 12.65 12.52
N VAL A 52 -15.15 13.78 11.97
CA VAL A 52 -14.85 14.22 10.60
C VAL A 52 -13.34 14.45 10.41
N PHE A 53 -12.66 15.07 11.39
CA PHE A 53 -11.22 15.37 11.34
C PHE A 53 -10.33 14.35 12.05
N SER A 54 -10.88 13.20 12.50
CA SER A 54 -10.12 12.15 13.21
C SER A 54 -8.89 11.65 12.42
N GLY A 55 -8.97 11.70 11.10
CA GLY A 55 -7.87 11.30 10.25
C GLY A 55 -6.57 12.08 10.50
N PHE A 56 -6.64 13.36 10.88
CA PHE A 56 -5.44 14.17 11.17
C PHE A 56 -4.75 13.77 12.48
N SER A 57 -5.49 13.23 13.44
CA SER A 57 -4.93 12.71 14.71
C SER A 57 -4.46 11.25 14.60
N SER A 58 -4.75 10.57 13.50
CA SER A 58 -4.40 9.16 13.30
C SER A 58 -2.90 8.95 13.17
N ALA A 59 -2.41 7.84 13.70
CA ALA A 59 -1.03 7.37 13.48
C ALA A 59 -0.68 7.26 11.98
N ALA A 60 -1.66 6.86 11.16
CA ALA A 60 -1.50 6.71 9.72
C ALA A 60 -1.14 8.03 8.99
N PHE A 61 -1.79 9.14 9.33
CA PHE A 61 -1.48 10.46 8.76
C PHE A 61 -0.01 10.84 9.01
N TRP A 62 0.45 10.71 10.24
CA TRP A 62 1.81 11.06 10.63
C TRP A 62 2.86 10.12 10.02
N LEU A 63 2.52 8.84 9.82
CA LEU A 63 3.40 7.88 9.16
C LEU A 63 3.54 8.17 7.66
N VAL A 64 2.45 8.58 6.98
CA VAL A 64 2.52 9.05 5.59
C VAL A 64 3.43 10.26 5.45
N LEU A 65 3.26 11.26 6.30
CA LEU A 65 4.09 12.47 6.28
C LEU A 65 5.57 12.14 6.52
N SER A 66 5.84 11.32 7.54
CA SER A 66 7.20 10.86 7.87
C SER A 66 7.84 10.08 6.72
N GLY A 67 7.07 9.19 6.08
CA GLY A 67 7.52 8.41 4.94
C GLY A 67 7.95 9.27 3.74
N HIS A 68 7.26 10.39 3.49
CA HIS A 68 7.67 11.34 2.46
C HIS A 68 8.99 12.03 2.80
N VAL A 69 9.19 12.43 4.06
CA VAL A 69 10.45 13.05 4.51
C VAL A 69 11.62 12.08 4.42
N LEU A 70 11.44 10.83 4.88
CA LEU A 70 12.45 9.78 4.77
C LEU A 70 12.79 9.47 3.30
N GLY A 71 11.77 9.46 2.42
CA GLY A 71 11.96 9.31 0.98
C GLY A 71 12.79 10.44 0.36
N LEU A 72 12.57 11.69 0.77
CA LEU A 72 13.38 12.83 0.35
C LEU A 72 14.82 12.73 0.87
N ALA A 73 15.01 12.33 2.12
CA ALA A 73 16.36 12.12 2.70
C ALA A 73 17.15 11.07 1.90
N LEU A 74 16.50 9.96 1.51
CA LEU A 74 17.11 8.95 0.64
C LEU A 74 17.51 9.51 -0.72
N LYS A 75 16.64 10.33 -1.34
CA LYS A 75 16.88 11.00 -2.62
C LYS A 75 18.07 11.96 -2.51
N TYR A 76 18.06 12.87 -1.53
CA TYR A 76 19.06 13.94 -1.43
C TYR A 76 20.43 13.47 -0.94
N THR A 77 20.52 12.39 -0.21
CA THR A 77 21.81 11.78 0.16
C THR A 77 22.42 10.94 -0.95
N GLY A 78 21.65 10.52 -1.96
CA GLY A 78 22.08 9.59 -3.00
C GLY A 78 22.13 8.12 -2.54
N LEU A 79 21.72 7.83 -1.28
CA LEU A 79 21.77 6.46 -0.75
C LEU A 79 20.86 5.51 -1.54
N ALA A 80 19.70 6.00 -2.00
CA ALA A 80 18.79 5.22 -2.80
C ALA A 80 19.36 4.88 -4.20
N ASP A 81 20.01 5.84 -4.87
CA ASP A 81 20.69 5.60 -6.15
C ASP A 81 21.82 4.58 -6.01
N ARG A 82 22.53 4.63 -4.91
CA ARG A 82 23.58 3.67 -4.57
C ARG A 82 23.03 2.26 -4.36
N MET A 83 21.92 2.14 -3.61
CA MET A 83 21.27 0.83 -3.40
C MET A 83 20.82 0.24 -4.75
N ALA A 84 20.21 1.05 -5.60
CA ALA A 84 19.82 0.65 -6.95
C ALA A 84 21.02 0.27 -7.81
N GLY A 85 22.09 1.08 -7.81
CA GLY A 85 23.34 0.80 -8.54
C GLY A 85 24.09 -0.43 -8.00
N ALA A 86 24.03 -0.73 -6.71
CA ALA A 86 24.64 -1.95 -6.16
C ALA A 86 23.94 -3.21 -6.64
N LEU A 87 22.62 -3.14 -6.83
CA LEU A 87 21.87 -4.26 -7.36
C LEU A 87 22.08 -4.44 -8.86
N SER A 88 22.06 -3.37 -9.66
CA SER A 88 22.29 -3.44 -11.10
C SER A 88 23.62 -4.12 -11.44
N ARG A 89 24.65 -3.93 -10.61
CA ARG A 89 25.95 -4.61 -10.75
C ARG A 89 25.88 -6.14 -10.57
N ARG A 90 24.87 -6.65 -9.86
CA ARG A 90 24.66 -8.09 -9.64
C ARG A 90 23.64 -8.71 -10.60
N LEU A 91 22.94 -7.87 -11.38
CA LEU A 91 21.90 -8.28 -12.32
C LEU A 91 22.50 -8.60 -13.70
N SER A 92 23.43 -9.56 -13.78
CA SER A 92 23.91 -10.08 -15.06
C SER A 92 23.30 -11.46 -15.34
N GLY A 93 23.01 -11.75 -16.61
CA GLY A 93 22.57 -13.08 -17.04
C GLY A 93 21.21 -13.11 -17.73
N SER A 94 20.43 -14.16 -17.51
CA SER A 94 19.15 -14.36 -18.20
C SER A 94 18.08 -13.33 -17.80
N TYR A 95 17.15 -13.04 -18.71
CA TYR A 95 16.05 -12.11 -18.47
C TYR A 95 15.27 -12.38 -17.17
N PRO A 96 14.91 -13.64 -16.82
CA PRO A 96 14.24 -13.90 -15.53
C PRO A 96 15.06 -13.48 -14.31
N LYS A 97 16.41 -13.59 -14.35
CA LYS A 97 17.28 -13.13 -13.26
C LYS A 97 17.25 -11.61 -13.12
N VAL A 98 17.26 -10.90 -14.24
CA VAL A 98 17.14 -9.43 -14.25
C VAL A 98 15.80 -9.00 -13.66
N VAL A 99 14.70 -9.61 -14.10
CA VAL A 99 13.36 -9.35 -13.55
C VAL A 99 13.32 -9.63 -12.04
N ALA A 100 13.84 -10.79 -11.62
CA ALA A 100 13.90 -11.16 -10.20
C ALA A 100 14.65 -10.13 -9.36
N GLY A 101 15.76 -9.64 -9.86
CA GLY A 101 16.53 -8.61 -9.19
C GLY A 101 15.79 -7.27 -9.09
N VAL A 102 15.10 -6.83 -10.16
CA VAL A 102 14.28 -5.60 -10.11
C VAL A 102 13.14 -5.76 -9.10
N VAL A 103 12.42 -6.89 -9.13
CA VAL A 103 11.34 -7.18 -8.17
C VAL A 103 11.87 -7.25 -6.73
N ALA A 104 13.00 -7.90 -6.50
CA ALA A 104 13.65 -7.95 -5.19
C ALA A 104 14.04 -6.54 -4.70
N LEU A 105 14.56 -5.68 -5.59
CA LEU A 105 14.90 -4.30 -5.24
C LEU A 105 13.67 -3.49 -4.83
N THR A 106 12.56 -3.61 -5.56
CA THR A 106 11.31 -2.91 -5.19
C THR A 106 10.85 -3.31 -3.79
N TYR A 107 10.98 -4.59 -3.45
CA TYR A 107 10.60 -5.12 -2.15
C TYR A 107 11.55 -4.69 -1.03
N LEU A 108 12.86 -4.79 -1.24
CA LEU A 108 13.86 -4.38 -0.25
C LEU A 108 13.79 -2.88 0.05
N LEU A 109 13.58 -2.04 -0.98
CA LEU A 109 13.38 -0.61 -0.78
C LEU A 109 12.10 -0.28 0.00
N ALA A 110 11.09 -1.14 -0.03
CA ALA A 110 9.86 -0.92 0.71
C ALA A 110 10.06 -0.89 2.23
N PHE A 111 11.10 -1.56 2.75
CA PHE A 111 11.43 -1.54 4.18
C PHE A 111 11.99 -0.18 4.66
N VAL A 112 12.61 0.59 3.77
CA VAL A 112 13.30 1.85 4.12
C VAL A 112 12.68 3.08 3.46
N MET A 113 11.86 2.88 2.44
CA MET A 113 11.23 3.96 1.67
C MET A 113 9.72 3.72 1.55
N PRO A 114 8.90 4.19 2.50
CA PRO A 114 7.46 3.90 2.55
C PRO A 114 6.64 4.43 1.36
N SER A 115 7.15 5.41 0.61
CA SER A 115 6.43 6.02 -0.51
C SER A 115 6.52 5.20 -1.80
N ASN A 116 5.40 4.62 -2.25
CA ASN A 116 5.31 3.95 -3.56
C ASN A 116 5.71 4.86 -4.72
N MET A 117 5.21 6.10 -4.73
CA MET A 117 5.53 7.08 -5.77
C MET A 117 7.01 7.44 -5.77
N GLY A 118 7.61 7.61 -4.58
CA GLY A 118 9.04 7.87 -4.44
C GLY A 118 9.89 6.71 -4.97
N ARG A 119 9.52 5.46 -4.64
CA ARG A 119 10.22 4.27 -5.17
C ARG A 119 10.12 4.17 -6.69
N ILE A 120 8.96 4.42 -7.28
CA ILE A 120 8.77 4.39 -8.73
C ILE A 120 9.58 5.51 -9.40
N ALA A 121 9.50 6.74 -8.89
CA ALA A 121 10.23 7.88 -9.44
C ALA A 121 11.75 7.67 -9.40
N LEU A 122 12.26 6.99 -8.36
CA LEU A 122 13.66 6.62 -8.22
C LEU A 122 14.05 5.47 -9.16
N LEU A 123 13.30 4.36 -9.10
CA LEU A 123 13.70 3.12 -9.76
C LEU A 123 13.49 3.15 -11.26
N MET A 124 12.42 3.81 -11.73
CA MET A 124 12.07 3.75 -13.15
C MET A 124 13.19 4.27 -14.07
N PRO A 125 13.79 5.47 -13.87
CA PRO A 125 14.88 5.94 -14.71
C PRO A 125 16.10 4.99 -14.67
N ILE A 126 16.42 4.47 -13.48
CA ILE A 126 17.59 3.59 -13.29
C ILE A 126 17.38 2.27 -14.02
N VAL A 127 16.20 1.65 -13.87
CA VAL A 127 15.87 0.36 -14.51
C VAL A 127 15.77 0.52 -16.01
N LEU A 128 15.24 1.63 -16.53
CA LEU A 128 15.18 1.90 -17.96
C LEU A 128 16.59 2.14 -18.57
N ALA A 129 17.44 2.92 -17.88
CA ALA A 129 18.83 3.12 -18.30
C ALA A 129 19.62 1.80 -18.29
N TYR A 130 19.41 0.97 -17.27
CA TYR A 130 19.99 -0.37 -17.23
C TYR A 130 19.46 -1.27 -18.36
N ALA A 131 18.16 -1.22 -18.66
CA ALA A 131 17.57 -1.94 -19.79
C ALA A 131 18.24 -1.56 -21.12
N ASP A 132 18.49 -0.25 -21.35
CA ASP A 132 19.20 0.22 -22.55
C ASP A 132 20.63 -0.33 -22.61
N GLN A 133 21.36 -0.38 -21.50
CA GLN A 133 22.73 -0.91 -21.41
C GLN A 133 22.82 -2.41 -21.77
N ILE A 134 21.77 -3.18 -21.51
CA ILE A 134 21.69 -4.61 -21.81
C ILE A 134 20.93 -4.90 -23.11
N GLY A 135 20.81 -3.91 -24.00
CA GLY A 135 20.21 -4.05 -25.32
C GLY A 135 18.68 -4.13 -25.32
N LEU A 136 17.99 -3.98 -24.15
CA LEU A 136 16.54 -3.94 -24.07
C LEU A 136 16.03 -2.51 -24.32
N VAL A 137 16.24 -2.03 -25.55
CA VAL A 137 15.88 -0.68 -25.97
C VAL A 137 14.36 -0.44 -26.06
N ALA A 138 13.95 0.82 -26.28
CA ALA A 138 12.55 1.19 -26.41
C ALA A 138 11.80 0.32 -27.43
N GLY A 139 10.59 -0.12 -27.08
CA GLY A 139 9.75 -1.01 -27.90
C GLY A 139 10.01 -2.51 -27.68
N ARG A 140 11.10 -2.93 -27.09
CA ARG A 140 11.34 -4.35 -26.77
C ARG A 140 10.44 -4.84 -25.62
N ARG A 141 9.99 -6.10 -25.72
CA ARG A 141 9.11 -6.73 -24.72
C ARG A 141 9.76 -6.78 -23.34
N GLY A 142 11.06 -7.09 -23.28
CA GLY A 142 11.81 -7.15 -22.03
C GLY A 142 11.86 -5.82 -21.29
N ARG A 143 12.02 -4.69 -22.01
CA ARG A 143 11.95 -3.35 -21.40
C ARG A 143 10.58 -3.06 -20.79
N ILE A 144 9.50 -3.41 -21.50
CA ILE A 144 8.12 -3.27 -21.00
C ILE A 144 7.96 -4.09 -19.71
N GLY A 145 8.45 -5.34 -19.70
CA GLY A 145 8.40 -6.19 -18.52
C GLY A 145 9.18 -5.62 -17.33
N LEU A 146 10.35 -5.02 -17.55
CA LEU A 146 11.13 -4.38 -16.48
C LEU A 146 10.44 -3.14 -15.90
N ALA A 147 9.82 -2.31 -16.75
CA ALA A 147 9.01 -1.17 -16.28
C ALA A 147 7.81 -1.63 -15.45
N LEU A 148 7.13 -2.70 -15.89
CA LEU A 148 6.04 -3.32 -15.13
C LEU A 148 6.53 -3.96 -13.82
N ALA A 149 7.73 -4.55 -13.79
CA ALA A 149 8.34 -5.08 -12.57
C ALA A 149 8.53 -3.97 -11.51
N VAL A 150 8.92 -2.77 -11.93
CA VAL A 150 9.01 -1.61 -11.02
C VAL A 150 7.63 -1.24 -10.47
N GLY A 151 6.61 -1.09 -11.32
CA GLY A 151 5.28 -0.66 -10.89
C GLY A 151 4.57 -1.70 -10.01
N PHE A 152 4.46 -2.92 -10.49
CA PHE A 152 3.77 -4.01 -9.79
C PHE A 152 4.52 -4.46 -8.54
N GLY A 153 5.84 -4.63 -8.63
CA GLY A 153 6.67 -4.99 -7.48
C GLY A 153 6.60 -3.94 -6.37
N THR A 154 6.66 -2.66 -6.74
CA THR A 154 6.53 -1.56 -5.77
C THR A 154 5.18 -1.57 -5.06
N PHE A 155 4.06 -1.74 -5.77
CA PHE A 155 2.74 -1.67 -5.16
C PHE A 155 2.35 -2.99 -4.49
N GLN A 156 2.35 -4.10 -5.23
CA GLN A 156 1.76 -5.35 -4.74
C GLN A 156 2.56 -5.96 -3.56
N LEU A 157 3.90 -5.93 -3.61
CA LEU A 157 4.70 -6.55 -2.56
C LEU A 157 4.74 -5.72 -1.28
N SER A 158 4.70 -4.40 -1.40
CA SER A 158 4.70 -3.51 -0.25
C SER A 158 3.41 -3.60 0.60
N THR A 159 2.35 -4.22 0.11
CA THR A 159 1.16 -4.52 0.92
C THR A 159 1.44 -5.45 2.09
N SER A 160 2.52 -6.23 2.02
CA SER A 160 2.98 -7.10 3.12
C SER A 160 3.77 -6.38 4.22
N ILE A 161 4.08 -5.08 4.05
CA ILE A 161 4.88 -4.27 4.98
C ILE A 161 4.02 -3.09 5.44
N LEU A 162 3.66 -3.05 6.72
CA LEU A 162 2.66 -2.13 7.27
C LEU A 162 2.88 -0.66 6.84
N PRO A 163 4.05 -0.01 7.04
CA PRO A 163 4.22 1.40 6.69
C PRO A 163 4.48 1.66 5.20
N ALA A 164 4.62 0.63 4.39
CA ALA A 164 5.17 0.77 3.04
C ALA A 164 4.13 1.08 1.94
N ASN A 165 2.84 1.08 2.28
CA ASN A 165 1.77 1.26 1.30
C ASN A 165 0.59 2.05 1.89
N VAL A 166 0.01 2.94 1.09
CA VAL A 166 -1.13 3.78 1.52
C VAL A 166 -2.34 2.95 1.95
N PRO A 167 -2.79 1.90 1.22
CA PRO A 167 -3.91 1.07 1.68
C PRO A 167 -3.69 0.48 3.08
N ASN A 168 -2.49 0.01 3.39
CA ASN A 168 -2.17 -0.51 4.72
C ASN A 168 -2.34 0.57 5.81
N LEU A 169 -1.93 1.80 5.51
CA LEU A 169 -2.04 2.92 6.45
C LEU A 169 -3.49 3.35 6.64
N VAL A 170 -4.28 3.39 5.56
CA VAL A 170 -5.73 3.61 5.63
C VAL A 170 -6.39 2.51 6.47
N MET A 171 -6.02 1.25 6.25
CA MET A 171 -6.52 0.13 7.03
C MET A 171 -6.18 0.28 8.52
N ALA A 172 -4.91 0.53 8.85
CA ALA A 172 -4.46 0.70 10.23
C ALA A 172 -5.19 1.85 10.93
N GLY A 173 -5.33 3.00 10.25
CA GLY A 173 -6.06 4.15 10.79
C GLY A 173 -7.56 3.88 10.94
N SER A 174 -8.19 3.17 10.00
CA SER A 174 -9.59 2.76 10.11
C SER A 174 -9.83 1.77 11.25
N ILE A 175 -8.90 0.83 11.47
CA ILE A 175 -8.93 -0.11 12.60
C ILE A 175 -8.79 0.64 13.92
N GLU A 176 -7.84 1.57 14.01
CA GLU A 176 -7.63 2.39 15.21
C GLU A 176 -8.88 3.21 15.54
N SER A 177 -9.48 3.89 14.54
CA SER A 177 -10.66 4.73 14.75
C SER A 177 -11.94 3.96 15.04
N SER A 178 -12.14 2.78 14.42
CA SER A 178 -13.36 1.99 14.55
C SER A 178 -13.36 1.06 15.76
N TYR A 179 -12.19 0.55 16.13
CA TYR A 179 -12.06 -0.54 17.12
C TYR A 179 -11.06 -0.25 18.25
N GLY A 180 -10.35 0.88 18.21
CA GLY A 180 -9.32 1.21 19.19
C GLY A 180 -8.10 0.27 19.17
N LEU A 181 -7.94 -0.53 18.10
CA LEU A 181 -6.87 -1.52 17.98
C LEU A 181 -5.68 -0.91 17.22
N GLN A 182 -4.48 -1.26 17.64
CA GLN A 182 -3.24 -0.89 16.94
C GLN A 182 -2.57 -2.12 16.34
N LEU A 183 -2.09 -1.97 15.09
CA LEU A 183 -1.37 -3.02 14.39
C LEU A 183 0.12 -2.90 14.67
N GLY A 184 0.73 -3.98 15.17
CA GLY A 184 2.18 -4.08 15.33
C GLY A 184 2.88 -4.36 13.99
N TYR A 185 4.08 -3.80 13.82
CA TYR A 185 4.87 -3.95 12.60
C TYR A 185 5.26 -5.42 12.34
N LEU A 186 5.86 -6.07 13.32
CA LEU A 186 6.38 -7.43 13.15
C LEU A 186 5.26 -8.48 13.02
N PRO A 187 4.18 -8.46 13.83
CA PRO A 187 3.04 -9.35 13.62
C PRO A 187 2.42 -9.21 12.23
N TYR A 188 2.27 -7.97 11.73
CA TYR A 188 1.76 -7.72 10.39
C TYR A 188 2.68 -8.29 9.31
N LEU A 189 3.99 -8.01 9.41
CA LEU A 189 4.99 -8.51 8.48
C LEU A 189 5.02 -10.05 8.45
N TRP A 190 5.01 -10.69 9.62
CA TRP A 190 5.03 -12.14 9.74
C TRP A 190 3.79 -12.79 9.12
N LEU A 191 2.63 -12.15 9.25
CA LEU A 191 1.39 -12.63 8.67
C LEU A 191 1.39 -12.56 7.14
N HIS A 192 1.82 -11.43 6.56
CA HIS A 192 1.63 -11.16 5.15
C HIS A 192 2.87 -11.39 4.27
N ALA A 193 4.10 -11.26 4.81
CA ALA A 193 5.31 -11.35 4.00
C ALA A 193 5.53 -12.72 3.33
N PRO A 194 5.25 -13.87 3.96
CA PRO A 194 5.49 -15.15 3.31
C PRO A 194 4.69 -15.31 2.01
N VAL A 195 3.41 -14.99 2.03
CA VAL A 195 2.52 -15.20 0.87
C VAL A 195 2.48 -13.95 -0.02
N LEU A 196 2.13 -12.78 0.53
CA LEU A 196 1.93 -11.56 -0.26
C LEU A 196 3.22 -10.80 -0.58
N GLY A 197 4.31 -11.07 0.15
CA GLY A 197 5.63 -10.55 -0.14
C GLY A 197 6.45 -11.49 -1.03
N ILE A 198 6.85 -12.64 -0.48
CA ILE A 198 7.82 -13.55 -1.08
C ILE A 198 7.21 -14.38 -2.21
N LEU A 199 6.15 -15.14 -1.93
CA LEU A 199 5.53 -16.00 -2.96
C LEU A 199 4.90 -15.17 -4.08
N LYS A 200 4.22 -14.08 -3.75
CA LYS A 200 3.67 -13.15 -4.76
C LYS A 200 4.79 -12.50 -5.59
N GLY A 201 5.93 -12.19 -4.98
CA GLY A 201 7.11 -11.73 -5.69
C GLY A 201 7.62 -12.76 -6.71
N ALA A 202 7.69 -14.03 -6.32
CA ALA A 202 8.07 -15.12 -7.22
C ALA A 202 7.06 -15.30 -8.37
N VAL A 203 5.75 -15.23 -8.06
CA VAL A 203 4.68 -15.27 -9.07
C VAL A 203 4.81 -14.10 -10.05
N LEU A 204 5.05 -12.88 -9.55
CA LEU A 204 5.23 -11.70 -10.38
C LEU A 204 6.43 -11.87 -11.34
N VAL A 205 7.56 -12.37 -10.83
CA VAL A 205 8.74 -12.68 -11.66
C VAL A 205 8.40 -13.69 -12.75
N ALA A 206 7.72 -14.78 -12.39
CA ALA A 206 7.34 -15.83 -13.34
C ALA A 206 6.39 -15.29 -14.44
N CYS A 207 5.36 -14.52 -14.04
CA CYS A 207 4.41 -13.93 -14.98
C CYS A 207 5.07 -12.95 -15.94
N ILE A 208 5.97 -12.09 -15.44
CA ILE A 208 6.71 -11.13 -16.29
C ILE A 208 7.66 -11.88 -17.23
N ALA A 209 8.43 -12.84 -16.72
CA ALA A 209 9.36 -13.61 -17.52
C ALA A 209 8.67 -14.44 -18.63
N TRP A 210 7.42 -14.85 -18.37
CA TRP A 210 6.63 -15.57 -19.36
C TRP A 210 6.00 -14.64 -20.40
N LEU A 211 5.33 -13.54 -19.95
CA LEU A 211 4.62 -12.62 -20.85
C LEU A 211 5.55 -11.76 -21.70
N PHE A 212 6.69 -11.35 -21.14
CA PHE A 212 7.61 -10.38 -21.73
C PHE A 212 8.98 -10.99 -22.02
N ARG A 213 9.00 -12.28 -22.38
CA ARG A 213 10.22 -13.02 -22.69
C ARG A 213 11.12 -12.26 -23.67
N ASP A 214 12.38 -12.11 -23.29
CA ASP A 214 13.40 -11.41 -24.08
C ASP A 214 14.80 -11.96 -23.75
N THR A 215 15.81 -11.55 -24.52
CA THR A 215 17.22 -11.94 -24.36
C THR A 215 18.06 -10.69 -24.15
N PRO A 216 18.49 -10.39 -22.90
CA PRO A 216 19.38 -9.29 -22.64
C PRO A 216 20.79 -9.60 -23.20
N GLU A 217 21.50 -8.57 -23.60
CA GLU A 217 22.91 -8.62 -23.91
C GLU A 217 23.77 -8.60 -22.64
N ALA A 218 25.05 -8.95 -22.77
CA ALA A 218 25.97 -8.88 -21.64
C ALA A 218 26.10 -7.42 -21.17
N ALA A 219 25.83 -7.17 -19.86
CA ALA A 219 26.03 -5.84 -19.33
C ALA A 219 27.51 -5.43 -19.36
N PRO A 220 27.81 -4.17 -19.71
CA PRO A 220 29.19 -3.68 -19.62
C PRO A 220 29.70 -3.74 -18.18
N PRO A 221 31.03 -3.84 -17.96
CA PRO A 221 31.60 -3.83 -16.61
C PRO A 221 31.10 -2.59 -15.81
N ALA A 222 30.51 -2.82 -14.66
CA ALA A 222 30.02 -1.72 -13.84
C ALA A 222 31.20 -0.96 -13.20
N PRO A 223 31.12 0.38 -13.07
CA PRO A 223 32.13 1.18 -12.37
C PRO A 223 32.37 0.65 -10.95
N ALA A 224 33.59 0.75 -10.46
CA ALA A 224 33.94 0.38 -9.09
C ALA A 224 33.04 1.11 -8.08
N ALA A 225 32.65 0.41 -7.03
CA ALA A 225 31.83 1.00 -5.97
C ALA A 225 32.64 2.07 -5.23
N GLN A 226 32.16 3.31 -5.25
CA GLN A 226 32.75 4.38 -4.45
C GLN A 226 32.43 4.19 -2.95
N PRO A 227 33.31 4.63 -2.03
CA PRO A 227 33.01 4.60 -0.59
C PRO A 227 31.77 5.42 -0.26
N LEU A 228 31.06 5.02 0.82
CA LEU A 228 29.90 5.76 1.32
C LEU A 228 30.29 7.15 1.81
N SER A 229 29.59 8.19 1.37
CA SER A 229 29.73 9.54 1.94
C SER A 229 29.33 9.58 3.40
N ALA A 230 29.73 10.63 4.12
CA ALA A 230 29.33 10.82 5.51
C ALA A 230 27.79 10.99 5.67
N ALA A 231 27.13 11.62 4.71
CA ALA A 231 25.67 11.78 4.70
C ALA A 231 24.95 10.43 4.48
N GLU A 232 25.41 9.63 3.53
CA GLU A 232 24.88 8.29 3.28
C GLU A 232 25.03 7.38 4.49
N LYS A 233 26.18 7.40 5.16
CA LYS A 233 26.44 6.61 6.39
C LYS A 233 25.48 7.02 7.52
N ARG A 234 25.34 8.32 7.78
CA ARG A 234 24.45 8.84 8.84
C ARG A 234 22.99 8.47 8.55
N LEU A 235 22.54 8.62 7.30
CA LEU A 235 21.18 8.24 6.91
C LEU A 235 20.98 6.71 7.02
N ALA A 236 21.95 5.91 6.57
CA ALA A 236 21.85 4.45 6.68
C ALA A 236 21.73 4.00 8.15
N VAL A 237 22.49 4.62 9.06
CA VAL A 237 22.36 4.37 10.52
C VAL A 237 20.98 4.78 11.02
N LEU A 238 20.48 5.97 10.67
CA LEU A 238 19.15 6.43 11.07
C LEU A 238 18.04 5.49 10.58
N LEU A 239 18.08 5.06 9.31
CA LEU A 239 17.11 4.11 8.76
C LEU A 239 17.21 2.74 9.43
N GLY A 240 18.42 2.27 9.73
CA GLY A 240 18.64 1.04 10.49
C GLY A 240 18.02 1.11 11.90
N LEU A 241 18.21 2.24 12.61
CA LEU A 241 17.59 2.47 13.93
C LEU A 241 16.06 2.59 13.82
N THR A 242 15.55 3.24 12.77
CA THR A 242 14.10 3.33 12.51
C THR A 242 13.50 1.94 12.31
N LEU A 243 14.13 1.13 11.46
CA LEU A 243 13.68 -0.24 11.21
C LEU A 243 13.77 -1.10 12.46
N LEU A 244 14.86 -0.97 13.23
CA LEU A 244 15.02 -1.66 14.52
C LEU A 244 13.89 -1.29 15.48
N GLY A 245 13.57 0.01 15.60
CA GLY A 245 12.45 0.48 16.41
C GLY A 245 11.11 -0.09 15.94
N TRP A 246 10.88 -0.22 14.63
CA TRP A 246 9.66 -0.85 14.12
C TRP A 246 9.57 -2.34 14.42
N VAL A 247 10.67 -3.07 14.25
CA VAL A 247 10.72 -4.52 14.52
C VAL A 247 10.55 -4.82 16.01
N THR A 248 10.97 -3.90 16.88
CA THR A 248 10.88 -4.05 18.33
C THR A 248 9.64 -3.41 18.96
N ASP A 249 8.67 -2.97 18.17
CA ASP A 249 7.44 -2.29 18.64
C ASP A 249 6.67 -3.11 19.69
N GLY A 250 6.64 -4.44 19.53
CA GLY A 250 6.02 -5.35 20.49
C GLY A 250 6.67 -5.35 21.90
N TRP A 251 7.92 -4.87 22.05
CA TRP A 251 8.61 -4.79 23.34
C TRP A 251 8.42 -3.45 24.04
N HIS A 252 8.44 -2.36 23.30
CA HIS A 252 8.36 -1.00 23.88
C HIS A 252 6.97 -0.35 23.72
N GLY A 253 6.04 -0.94 22.95
CA GLY A 253 4.68 -0.46 22.77
C GLY A 253 4.52 0.87 22.01
N VAL A 254 5.60 1.39 21.41
CA VAL A 254 5.55 2.64 20.64
C VAL A 254 5.14 2.34 19.21
N SER A 255 4.05 2.97 18.75
CA SER A 255 3.58 2.81 17.37
C SER A 255 4.66 3.15 16.33
N PRO A 256 4.77 2.38 15.24
CA PRO A 256 5.67 2.68 14.12
C PRO A 256 5.57 4.12 13.59
N ALA A 257 4.41 4.75 13.71
CA ALA A 257 4.19 6.12 13.28
C ALA A 257 5.05 7.14 14.05
N TRP A 258 5.15 6.99 15.36
CA TRP A 258 5.91 7.92 16.20
C TRP A 258 7.41 7.76 16.03
N ILE A 259 7.88 6.52 15.84
CA ILE A 259 9.27 6.24 15.48
C ILE A 259 9.62 6.84 14.12
N GLY A 260 8.72 6.66 13.13
CA GLY A 260 8.85 7.28 11.81
C GLY A 260 8.89 8.80 11.88
N LEU A 261 8.01 9.41 12.69
CA LEU A 261 7.97 10.87 12.88
C LEU A 261 9.25 11.38 13.55
N ALA A 262 9.74 10.72 14.59
CA ALA A 262 11.01 11.09 15.23
C ALA A 262 12.17 11.04 14.23
N SER A 263 12.23 9.99 13.39
CA SER A 263 13.24 9.85 12.35
C SER A 263 13.13 10.95 11.27
N ALA A 264 11.91 11.30 10.89
CA ALA A 264 11.65 12.42 9.97
C ALA A 264 12.10 13.77 10.57
N CYS A 265 11.84 14.00 11.86
CA CYS A 265 12.33 15.17 12.57
C CYS A 265 13.87 15.25 12.53
N VAL A 266 14.56 14.13 12.75
CA VAL A 266 16.04 14.09 12.62
C VAL A 266 16.48 14.44 11.21
N CYS A 267 15.77 13.98 10.17
CA CYS A 267 16.07 14.33 8.79
C CYS A 267 15.90 15.84 8.49
N LEU A 268 15.06 16.54 9.24
CA LEU A 268 14.75 17.96 9.08
C LEU A 268 15.60 18.89 9.97
N LEU A 269 16.42 18.35 10.89
CA LEU A 269 17.23 19.17 11.81
C LEU A 269 18.17 20.09 11.04
N PRO A 270 18.24 21.39 11.38
CA PRO A 270 19.21 22.29 10.79
C PRO A 270 20.65 21.80 10.98
N LYS A 271 21.50 21.92 9.97
CA LYS A 271 22.92 21.55 9.95
C LYS A 271 23.23 20.04 10.02
N VAL A 272 22.37 19.24 10.62
CA VAL A 272 22.58 17.79 10.82
C VAL A 272 21.70 16.95 9.88
N GLY A 273 20.49 17.43 9.58
CA GLY A 273 19.52 16.75 8.74
C GLY A 273 19.92 16.65 7.27
N PHE A 274 19.05 16.07 6.50
CA PHE A 274 19.25 15.74 5.08
C PHE A 274 18.29 16.49 4.16
N VAL A 275 17.24 17.11 4.71
CA VAL A 275 16.17 17.80 3.99
C VAL A 275 16.02 19.21 4.55
N SER A 276 16.15 20.21 3.69
CA SER A 276 15.98 21.61 4.09
C SER A 276 14.49 21.95 4.27
N GLY A 277 14.21 23.05 5.00
CA GLY A 277 12.83 23.56 5.14
C GLY A 277 12.21 23.94 3.80
N GLU A 278 12.99 24.42 2.84
CA GLU A 278 12.52 24.71 1.48
C GLU A 278 12.12 23.45 0.72
N GLN A 279 12.95 22.40 0.79
CA GLN A 279 12.66 21.10 0.19
C GLN A 279 11.43 20.44 0.84
N PHE A 280 11.31 20.55 2.17
CA PHE A 280 10.13 20.08 2.90
C PHE A 280 8.86 20.78 2.39
N GLY A 281 8.86 22.09 2.26
CA GLY A 281 7.69 22.84 1.81
C GLY A 281 7.31 22.61 0.35
N LYS A 282 8.29 22.35 -0.52
CA LYS A 282 8.06 22.20 -1.97
C LYS A 282 7.84 20.75 -2.42
N GLU A 283 8.49 19.77 -1.78
CA GLU A 283 8.56 18.42 -2.30
C GLU A 283 7.84 17.36 -1.44
N VAL A 284 7.50 17.66 -0.17
CA VAL A 284 6.65 16.77 0.61
C VAL A 284 5.25 16.74 0.00
N ASN A 285 4.76 15.54 -0.28
CA ASN A 285 3.45 15.37 -0.90
C ASN A 285 2.31 15.48 0.14
N PHE A 286 2.01 16.71 0.56
CA PHE A 286 0.89 17.00 1.46
C PHE A 286 -0.47 16.58 0.89
N ARG A 287 -0.61 16.48 -0.45
CA ARG A 287 -1.85 16.03 -1.09
C ARG A 287 -2.20 14.62 -0.65
N THR A 288 -1.23 13.71 -0.60
CA THR A 288 -1.44 12.34 -0.11
C THR A 288 -1.81 12.32 1.38
N ALA A 289 -1.18 13.15 2.20
CA ALA A 289 -1.51 13.24 3.63
C ALA A 289 -2.95 13.73 3.85
N ILE A 290 -3.39 14.79 3.14
CA ILE A 290 -4.77 15.30 3.17
C ILE A 290 -5.76 14.24 2.70
N TYR A 291 -5.43 13.54 1.62
CA TYR A 291 -6.26 12.43 1.12
C TYR A 291 -6.44 11.33 2.18
N VAL A 292 -5.35 10.90 2.83
CA VAL A 292 -5.42 9.88 3.90
C VAL A 292 -6.25 10.39 5.08
N ALA A 293 -6.08 11.65 5.50
CA ALA A 293 -6.92 12.22 6.55
C ALA A 293 -8.41 12.23 6.17
N GLY A 294 -8.73 12.56 4.91
CA GLY A 294 -10.11 12.59 4.42
C GLY A 294 -10.76 11.21 4.36
N ILE A 295 -10.01 10.21 3.87
CA ILE A 295 -10.54 8.85 3.78
C ILE A 295 -10.76 8.21 5.16
N LEU A 296 -9.89 8.52 6.14
CA LEU A 296 -10.05 8.09 7.52
C LEU A 296 -11.22 8.80 8.23
N GLY A 297 -11.39 10.10 7.98
CA GLY A 297 -12.55 10.84 8.49
C GLY A 297 -13.86 10.32 7.91
N LEU A 298 -13.88 9.95 6.61
CA LEU A 298 -15.03 9.30 5.99
C LEU A 298 -15.33 7.94 6.63
N ALA A 299 -14.32 7.10 6.84
CA ALA A 299 -14.47 5.80 7.49
C ALA A 299 -15.01 5.94 8.92
N ALA A 300 -14.49 6.92 9.68
CA ALA A 300 -14.97 7.24 11.02
C ALA A 300 -16.43 7.69 11.01
N MET A 301 -16.83 8.55 10.05
CA MET A 301 -18.23 8.98 9.91
C MET A 301 -19.16 7.81 9.56
N VAL A 302 -18.73 6.89 8.68
CA VAL A 302 -19.49 5.66 8.34
C VAL A 302 -19.67 4.77 9.56
N ALA A 303 -18.64 4.63 10.40
CA ALA A 303 -18.72 3.86 11.65
C ALA A 303 -19.63 4.54 12.68
N ASP A 304 -19.41 5.83 12.95
CA ASP A 304 -20.17 6.63 13.93
C ASP A 304 -21.67 6.71 13.61
N SER A 305 -22.02 6.84 12.34
CA SER A 305 -23.42 6.89 11.88
C SER A 305 -24.13 5.54 11.88
N GLY A 306 -23.43 4.42 12.14
CA GLY A 306 -23.99 3.06 12.05
C GLY A 306 -24.23 2.58 10.62
N LEU A 307 -23.89 3.39 9.61
CA LEU A 307 -24.05 3.06 8.19
C LEU A 307 -23.29 1.78 7.81
N GLY A 308 -22.10 1.57 8.40
CA GLY A 308 -21.31 0.35 8.21
C GLY A 308 -22.09 -0.92 8.55
N GLY A 309 -22.78 -0.93 9.70
CA GLY A 309 -23.60 -2.09 10.09
C GLY A 309 -24.82 -2.32 9.18
N ILE A 310 -25.42 -1.24 8.65
CA ILE A 310 -26.54 -1.35 7.70
C ILE A 310 -26.08 -1.97 6.39
N ILE A 311 -24.98 -1.43 5.83
CA ILE A 311 -24.38 -1.95 4.60
C ILE A 311 -23.88 -3.39 4.78
N GLY A 312 -23.24 -3.67 5.93
CA GLY A 312 -22.77 -5.01 6.27
C GLY A 312 -23.89 -6.04 6.23
N ARG A 313 -25.02 -5.77 6.91
CA ARG A 313 -26.19 -6.67 6.89
C ARG A 313 -26.75 -6.87 5.48
N ALA A 314 -26.86 -5.82 4.69
CA ALA A 314 -27.34 -5.93 3.31
C ALA A 314 -26.39 -6.76 2.42
N LEU A 315 -25.08 -6.74 2.69
CA LEU A 315 -24.10 -7.54 1.97
C LEU A 315 -24.14 -9.02 2.36
N LEU A 316 -24.59 -9.36 3.57
CA LEU A 316 -24.66 -10.77 4.01
C LEU A 316 -25.56 -11.62 3.13
N ASP A 317 -26.61 -11.03 2.54
CA ASP A 317 -27.51 -11.75 1.63
C ASP A 317 -26.82 -12.21 0.33
N TRP A 318 -25.69 -11.59 -0.01
CA TRP A 318 -24.93 -11.84 -1.24
C TRP A 318 -23.62 -12.58 -0.99
N LEU A 319 -23.13 -12.59 0.26
CA LEU A 319 -21.85 -13.21 0.61
C LEU A 319 -22.09 -14.58 1.22
N PRO A 320 -21.53 -15.66 0.65
CA PRO A 320 -21.65 -17.00 1.20
C PRO A 320 -20.69 -17.16 2.41
N LEU A 321 -21.06 -16.56 3.55
CA LEU A 321 -20.33 -16.65 4.80
C LEU A 321 -20.98 -17.68 5.72
N SER A 322 -20.17 -18.55 6.30
CA SER A 322 -20.62 -19.56 7.28
C SER A 322 -19.46 -19.99 8.18
N PRO A 323 -19.68 -20.13 9.49
CA PRO A 323 -18.68 -20.71 10.40
C PRO A 323 -18.33 -22.16 10.04
N GLU A 324 -19.28 -22.90 9.44
CA GLU A 324 -19.10 -24.31 9.04
C GLU A 324 -18.27 -24.47 7.76
N ALA A 325 -18.08 -23.36 6.99
CA ALA A 325 -17.34 -23.36 5.73
C ALA A 325 -16.21 -22.29 5.76
N PRO A 326 -15.18 -22.46 6.60
CA PRO A 326 -14.17 -21.43 6.83
C PRO A 326 -13.37 -21.07 5.56
N MET A 327 -13.06 -22.03 4.70
CA MET A 327 -12.38 -21.77 3.44
C MET A 327 -13.24 -20.91 2.51
N GLN A 328 -14.52 -21.21 2.37
CA GLN A 328 -15.47 -20.44 1.57
C GLN A 328 -15.62 -19.02 2.14
N SER A 329 -15.76 -18.88 3.46
CA SER A 329 -15.84 -17.60 4.14
C SER A 329 -14.57 -16.75 3.92
N PHE A 330 -13.38 -17.34 4.02
CA PHE A 330 -12.13 -16.64 3.76
C PHE A 330 -12.05 -16.12 2.31
N PHE A 331 -12.39 -16.98 1.33
CA PHE A 331 -12.44 -16.58 -0.09
C PHE A 331 -13.47 -15.48 -0.35
N SER A 332 -14.61 -15.53 0.31
CA SER A 332 -15.65 -14.49 0.20
C SER A 332 -15.19 -13.16 0.75
N LEU A 333 -14.48 -13.14 1.87
CA LEU A 333 -13.89 -11.93 2.47
C LEU A 333 -12.82 -11.32 1.56
N VAL A 334 -11.90 -12.12 1.05
CA VAL A 334 -10.89 -11.68 0.08
C VAL A 334 -11.55 -11.21 -1.22
N GLY A 335 -12.55 -11.95 -1.71
CA GLY A 335 -13.34 -11.60 -2.90
C GLY A 335 -14.08 -10.27 -2.73
N LEU A 336 -14.70 -10.01 -1.57
CA LEU A 336 -15.33 -8.73 -1.26
C LEU A 336 -14.33 -7.58 -1.34
N SER A 337 -13.16 -7.73 -0.71
CA SER A 337 -12.11 -6.71 -0.75
C SER A 337 -11.64 -6.45 -2.19
N ALA A 338 -11.46 -7.49 -3.00
CA ALA A 338 -11.11 -7.38 -4.41
C ALA A 338 -12.23 -6.75 -5.26
N ALA A 339 -13.50 -7.03 -4.94
CA ALA A 339 -14.65 -6.43 -5.62
C ALA A 339 -14.77 -4.93 -5.30
N LEU A 340 -14.58 -4.54 -4.05
CA LEU A 340 -14.53 -3.14 -3.64
C LEU A 340 -13.44 -2.35 -4.40
N ASN A 341 -12.35 -3.02 -4.78
CA ASN A 341 -11.28 -2.41 -5.55
C ASN A 341 -11.69 -2.00 -6.99
N PHE A 342 -12.83 -2.48 -7.50
CA PHE A 342 -13.42 -1.98 -8.76
C PHE A 342 -14.22 -0.68 -8.55
N VAL A 343 -14.77 -0.49 -7.34
CA VAL A 343 -15.61 0.67 -6.99
C VAL A 343 -14.76 1.84 -6.53
N VAL A 344 -13.78 1.54 -5.67
CA VAL A 344 -12.78 2.50 -5.19
C VAL A 344 -11.39 1.96 -5.49
N THR A 345 -10.38 2.81 -5.62
CA THR A 345 -9.01 2.32 -5.78
C THR A 345 -8.56 1.51 -4.55
N ALA A 346 -7.49 0.75 -4.66
CA ALA A 346 -6.94 -0.05 -3.56
C ALA A 346 -6.76 0.77 -2.26
N ASN A 347 -6.47 2.07 -2.38
CA ASN A 347 -6.34 2.97 -1.23
C ASN A 347 -7.66 3.16 -0.48
N GLY A 348 -8.80 3.11 -1.17
CA GLY A 348 -10.13 3.33 -0.60
C GLY A 348 -10.76 2.08 0.00
N VAL A 349 -10.34 0.89 -0.43
CA VAL A 349 -10.92 -0.38 0.02
C VAL A 349 -10.98 -0.50 1.55
N PRO A 350 -9.90 -0.23 2.30
CA PRO A 350 -9.95 -0.39 3.76
C PRO A 350 -10.94 0.54 4.46
N ALA A 351 -11.17 1.73 3.90
CA ALA A 351 -12.15 2.68 4.48
C ALA A 351 -13.60 2.17 4.36
N LEU A 352 -13.88 1.35 3.35
CA LEU A 352 -15.20 0.74 3.15
C LEU A 352 -15.32 -0.62 3.85
N TYR A 353 -14.27 -1.43 3.79
CA TYR A 353 -14.27 -2.78 4.33
C TYR A 353 -14.19 -2.80 5.86
N THR A 354 -13.29 -2.01 6.45
CA THR A 354 -13.03 -2.05 7.89
C THR A 354 -14.28 -1.78 8.76
N PRO A 355 -15.14 -0.80 8.46
CA PRO A 355 -16.37 -0.59 9.24
C PRO A 355 -17.38 -1.75 9.16
N LEU A 356 -17.23 -2.67 8.20
CA LEU A 356 -18.09 -3.85 8.06
C LEU A 356 -17.55 -5.07 8.82
N ALA A 357 -16.31 -5.01 9.30
CA ALA A 357 -15.56 -6.19 9.75
C ALA A 357 -16.23 -6.92 10.93
N GLU A 358 -16.88 -6.21 11.85
CA GLU A 358 -17.60 -6.84 12.97
C GLU A 358 -18.78 -7.68 12.48
N THR A 359 -19.60 -7.15 11.57
CA THR A 359 -20.73 -7.86 10.96
C THR A 359 -20.24 -9.09 10.18
N LEU A 360 -19.14 -8.93 9.41
CA LEU A 360 -18.54 -10.03 8.66
C LEU A 360 -17.92 -11.08 9.58
N ALA A 361 -17.34 -10.70 10.71
CA ALA A 361 -16.78 -11.60 11.71
C ALA A 361 -17.87 -12.48 12.33
N GLN A 362 -18.98 -11.88 12.73
CA GLN A 362 -20.13 -12.61 13.27
C GLN A 362 -20.70 -13.63 12.26
N ALA A 363 -20.80 -13.26 10.99
CA ALA A 363 -21.34 -14.12 9.94
C ALA A 363 -20.39 -15.25 9.52
N SER A 364 -19.08 -15.00 9.52
CA SER A 364 -18.07 -15.99 9.11
C SER A 364 -17.60 -16.91 10.24
N GLY A 365 -17.85 -16.52 11.51
CA GLY A 365 -17.31 -17.20 12.68
C GLY A 365 -15.83 -16.91 12.94
N PHE A 366 -15.22 -16.00 12.17
CA PHE A 366 -13.82 -15.62 12.35
C PHE A 366 -13.66 -14.54 13.42
N SER A 367 -12.46 -14.44 14.00
CA SER A 367 -12.12 -13.32 14.86
C SER A 367 -12.16 -12.00 14.05
N LEU A 368 -12.46 -10.89 14.74
CA LEU A 368 -12.41 -9.55 14.14
C LEU A 368 -11.06 -9.30 13.44
N MET A 369 -9.94 -9.69 14.10
CA MET A 369 -8.60 -9.52 13.54
C MET A 369 -8.40 -10.33 12.25
N THR A 370 -8.91 -11.54 12.18
CA THR A 370 -8.85 -12.38 10.96
C THR A 370 -9.56 -11.70 9.79
N VAL A 371 -10.78 -11.20 10.02
CA VAL A 371 -11.53 -10.48 8.98
C VAL A 371 -10.81 -9.22 8.55
N LEU A 372 -10.29 -8.44 9.50
CA LEU A 372 -9.53 -7.23 9.21
C LEU A 372 -8.27 -7.52 8.38
N MET A 373 -7.57 -8.62 8.65
CA MET A 373 -6.34 -8.97 7.92
C MET A 373 -6.64 -9.62 6.55
N ALA A 374 -7.74 -10.35 6.39
CA ALA A 374 -8.11 -10.98 5.12
C ALA A 374 -8.29 -9.98 3.97
N GLN A 375 -8.69 -8.72 4.25
CA GLN A 375 -8.84 -7.69 3.23
C GLN A 375 -7.54 -7.39 2.47
N VAL A 376 -6.37 -7.62 3.10
CA VAL A 376 -5.05 -7.30 2.52
C VAL A 376 -4.82 -8.08 1.23
N ALA A 377 -5.14 -9.38 1.22
CA ALA A 377 -5.02 -10.22 0.03
C ALA A 377 -5.90 -9.71 -1.13
N GLY A 378 -7.08 -9.16 -0.82
CA GLY A 378 -8.01 -8.59 -1.80
C GLY A 378 -7.47 -7.31 -2.45
N TYR A 379 -7.17 -6.27 -1.68
CA TYR A 379 -6.69 -5.02 -2.27
C TYR A 379 -5.27 -5.11 -2.82
N ALA A 380 -4.45 -6.06 -2.34
CA ALA A 380 -3.15 -6.37 -2.93
C ALA A 380 -3.25 -7.04 -4.31
N THR A 381 -4.43 -7.57 -4.67
CA THR A 381 -4.65 -8.26 -5.94
C THR A 381 -5.30 -7.32 -6.95
N VAL A 382 -4.45 -6.64 -7.71
CA VAL A 382 -4.87 -5.68 -8.74
C VAL A 382 -5.30 -6.44 -9.99
N ILE A 383 -6.59 -6.35 -10.34
CA ILE A 383 -7.17 -6.98 -11.54
C ILE A 383 -7.07 -6.04 -12.75
N MET A 384 -7.26 -4.75 -12.52
CA MET A 384 -7.14 -3.69 -13.53
C MET A 384 -6.08 -2.67 -13.10
N PRO A 385 -5.16 -2.23 -13.97
CA PRO A 385 -4.08 -1.31 -13.58
C PRO A 385 -4.55 -0.03 -12.88
N TYR A 386 -5.72 0.50 -13.25
CA TYR A 386 -6.26 1.75 -12.66
C TYR A 386 -6.59 1.63 -11.17
N GLN A 387 -6.78 0.41 -10.66
CA GLN A 387 -7.07 0.17 -9.23
C GLN A 387 -5.92 0.58 -8.31
N ALA A 388 -4.71 0.73 -8.86
CA ALA A 388 -3.53 1.16 -8.13
C ALA A 388 -2.81 2.30 -8.86
N SER A 389 -3.00 3.54 -8.40
CA SER A 389 -2.36 4.74 -8.99
C SER A 389 -0.84 4.60 -9.19
N PRO A 390 -0.06 3.96 -8.28
CA PRO A 390 1.35 3.73 -8.51
C PRO A 390 1.66 2.91 -9.77
N ILE A 391 0.85 1.91 -10.08
CA ILE A 391 1.01 1.09 -11.30
C ILE A 391 0.76 1.94 -12.55
N VAL A 392 -0.27 2.78 -12.54
CA VAL A 392 -0.57 3.68 -13.68
C VAL A 392 0.57 4.66 -13.91
N VAL A 393 1.12 5.25 -12.85
CA VAL A 393 2.28 6.17 -12.93
C VAL A 393 3.51 5.43 -13.49
N ALA A 394 3.79 4.23 -13.01
CA ALA A 394 4.89 3.42 -13.52
C ALA A 394 4.72 3.08 -15.01
N MET A 395 3.51 2.73 -15.43
CA MET A 395 3.20 2.49 -16.85
C MET A 395 3.41 3.75 -17.70
N GLY A 396 2.99 4.93 -17.20
CA GLY A 396 3.23 6.20 -17.89
C GLY A 396 4.71 6.53 -18.03
N MET A 397 5.47 6.46 -16.95
CA MET A 397 6.92 6.71 -16.96
C MET A 397 7.70 5.70 -17.84
N GLY A 398 7.29 4.43 -17.79
CA GLY A 398 7.90 3.35 -18.59
C GLY A 398 7.40 3.29 -20.03
N GLN A 399 6.48 4.16 -20.44
CA GLN A 399 5.81 4.16 -21.75
C GLN A 399 5.22 2.77 -22.11
N VAL A 400 4.61 2.14 -21.10
CA VAL A 400 4.04 0.79 -21.21
C VAL A 400 2.67 0.84 -21.87
N PRO A 401 2.43 0.06 -22.95
CA PRO A 401 1.09 -0.03 -23.54
C PRO A 401 0.05 -0.54 -22.54
N ALA A 402 -1.15 0.06 -22.55
CA ALA A 402 -2.23 -0.30 -21.61
C ALA A 402 -2.56 -1.81 -21.64
N ARG A 403 -2.55 -2.43 -22.83
CA ARG A 403 -2.75 -3.87 -23.01
C ARG A 403 -1.72 -4.74 -22.26
N SER A 404 -0.48 -4.26 -22.17
CA SER A 404 0.61 -5.00 -21.49
C SER A 404 0.43 -4.97 -19.97
N GLY A 405 0.06 -3.80 -19.41
CA GLY A 405 -0.29 -3.67 -18.00
C GLY A 405 -1.52 -4.50 -17.65
N LEU A 406 -2.56 -4.47 -18.49
CA LEU A 406 -3.77 -5.27 -18.30
C LEU A 406 -3.48 -6.77 -18.33
N ALA A 407 -2.69 -7.24 -19.31
CA ALA A 407 -2.34 -8.65 -19.42
C ALA A 407 -1.61 -9.16 -18.17
N LEU A 408 -0.65 -8.36 -17.64
CA LEU A 408 0.05 -8.72 -16.41
C LEU A 408 -0.89 -8.68 -15.19
N SER A 409 -1.75 -7.66 -15.08
CA SER A 409 -2.75 -7.57 -13.99
C SER A 409 -3.64 -8.80 -13.96
N LEU A 410 -4.25 -9.16 -15.09
CA LEU A 410 -5.16 -10.30 -15.19
C LEU A 410 -4.45 -11.63 -14.86
N LEU A 411 -3.25 -11.83 -15.38
CA LEU A 411 -2.50 -13.06 -15.13
C LEU A 411 -2.08 -13.16 -13.65
N THR A 412 -1.54 -12.10 -13.07
CA THR A 412 -1.13 -12.09 -11.66
C THR A 412 -2.33 -12.21 -10.73
N ALA A 413 -3.48 -11.60 -11.07
CA ALA A 413 -4.72 -11.74 -10.31
C ALA A 413 -5.24 -13.19 -10.38
N LEU A 414 -5.28 -13.80 -11.57
CA LEU A 414 -5.69 -15.19 -11.74
C LEU A 414 -4.83 -16.13 -10.87
N VAL A 415 -3.49 -16.02 -10.98
CA VAL A 415 -2.59 -16.84 -10.17
C VAL A 415 -2.75 -16.54 -8.68
N SER A 416 -2.98 -15.28 -8.30
CA SER A 416 -3.25 -14.92 -6.91
C SER A 416 -4.51 -15.61 -6.37
N PHE A 417 -5.63 -15.55 -7.07
CA PHE A 417 -6.87 -16.19 -6.61
C PHE A 417 -6.80 -17.72 -6.62
N VAL A 418 -6.14 -18.32 -7.62
CA VAL A 418 -6.08 -19.78 -7.77
C VAL A 418 -5.02 -20.42 -6.86
N ALA A 419 -3.90 -19.74 -6.60
CA ALA A 419 -2.79 -20.32 -5.84
C ALA A 419 -2.47 -19.55 -4.55
N LEU A 420 -2.34 -18.21 -4.60
CA LEU A 420 -1.88 -17.47 -3.42
C LEU A 420 -2.96 -17.32 -2.35
N VAL A 421 -4.22 -17.10 -2.70
CA VAL A 421 -5.31 -17.00 -1.71
C VAL A 421 -5.52 -18.33 -0.97
N PRO A 422 -5.53 -19.52 -1.63
CA PRO A 422 -5.50 -20.80 -0.92
C PRO A 422 -4.29 -20.97 0.01
N LEU A 423 -3.10 -20.56 -0.43
CA LEU A 423 -1.89 -20.61 0.41
C LEU A 423 -1.97 -19.64 1.58
N ASP A 424 -2.54 -18.46 1.38
CA ASP A 424 -2.78 -17.47 2.42
C ASP A 424 -3.78 -17.99 3.47
N TYR A 425 -4.86 -18.63 3.03
CA TYR A 425 -5.79 -19.36 3.91
C TYR A 425 -5.08 -20.42 4.76
N LEU A 426 -4.22 -21.25 4.14
CA LEU A 426 -3.45 -22.26 4.86
C LEU A 426 -2.47 -21.62 5.86
N TRP A 427 -1.86 -20.50 5.49
CA TRP A 427 -0.95 -19.76 6.36
C TRP A 427 -1.69 -19.18 7.57
N PHE A 428 -2.85 -18.54 7.37
CA PHE A 428 -3.72 -18.05 8.46
C PHE A 428 -4.13 -19.20 9.39
N ARG A 429 -4.45 -20.36 8.82
CA ARG A 429 -4.79 -21.56 9.59
C ARG A 429 -3.62 -22.07 10.43
N LEU A 430 -2.41 -22.13 9.87
CA LEU A 430 -1.19 -22.53 10.57
C LEU A 430 -0.85 -21.59 11.74
N LEU A 431 -1.19 -20.32 11.60
CA LEU A 431 -1.02 -19.31 12.67
C LEU A 431 -2.17 -19.32 13.69
N GLY A 432 -3.15 -20.22 13.57
CA GLY A 432 -4.28 -20.31 14.49
C GLY A 432 -5.31 -19.19 14.39
N MET A 433 -5.28 -18.40 13.30
CA MET A 433 -6.16 -17.24 13.15
C MET A 433 -7.58 -17.60 12.70
N LEU A 434 -7.82 -18.79 12.14
CA LEU A 434 -9.13 -19.16 11.59
C LEU A 434 -10.05 -19.85 12.61
N GLY A 435 -9.69 -19.92 13.86
CA GLY A 435 -10.40 -20.72 14.87
C GLY A 435 -10.07 -22.21 14.75
N SER A 436 -10.25 -22.95 15.81
CA SER A 436 -10.09 -24.41 15.85
C SER A 436 -11.32 -25.10 15.27
#